data_7868d0526371eee130312dc40941a42e
#
_entry.id   7868d0526371eee130312dc40941a42e
#
_cell.length_a   1.000
_cell.length_b   1.000
_cell.length_c   1.000
_cell.angle_alpha   90.00
_cell.angle_beta   90.00
_cell.angle_gamma   90.00
#
_symmetry.space_group_name_H-M   'P 1'
#
loop_
_entity.id
_entity.type
_entity.pdbx_description
1 polymer ?
#
loop_
_entity_poly.entity_id
_entity_poly.type
_entity_poly.pdbx_seq_one_letter_code
_entity_poly.pdbx_strand_id
1 'polypeptide(L)'
;MKKLVSVTEVEDEGLMALMGERVTLFCMNYIYTGKLVGTNDSCVKLDDPAIVYQTGAFDNKEWKDAQSLPSSLYVQIGAIESFGVVK
;
A
#
# COMPACT_ATOMS: atom_id res chain seq x y z
N MET A 1 -27.22 2.55 -7.78
CA MET A 1 -26.66 1.77 -6.67
C MET A 1 -26.66 2.60 -5.41
N LYS A 2 -27.12 2.01 -4.32
CA LYS A 2 -27.02 2.64 -3.01
C LYS A 2 -25.64 2.48 -2.44
N LYS A 3 -25.14 3.50 -1.76
CA LYS A 3 -23.88 3.40 -1.02
C LYS A 3 -24.18 3.62 0.47
N LEU A 4 -23.52 2.82 1.30
CA LEU A 4 -23.70 2.92 2.75
C LEU A 4 -22.86 4.04 3.36
N VAL A 5 -21.68 4.29 2.79
CA VAL A 5 -20.80 5.37 3.24
C VAL A 5 -20.18 6.04 2.02
N SER A 6 -19.75 7.26 2.19
CA SER A 6 -18.94 7.96 1.20
C SER A 6 -17.48 7.87 1.61
N VAL A 7 -16.62 7.66 0.62
CA VAL A 7 -15.18 7.71 0.83
C VAL A 7 -14.69 9.06 0.35
N THR A 8 -14.04 9.81 1.24
CA THR A 8 -13.50 11.12 0.90
C THR A 8 -11.98 11.08 1.03
N GLU A 9 -11.30 11.59 0.01
CA GLU A 9 -9.83 11.67 0.02
C GLU A 9 -9.37 12.88 0.81
N VAL A 10 -9.68 12.85 2.10
CA VAL A 10 -9.24 13.85 3.05
C VAL A 10 -8.46 13.14 4.16
N GLU A 11 -8.05 13.87 5.17
CA GLU A 11 -7.13 13.40 6.20
C GLU A 11 -7.58 12.15 6.94
N ASP A 12 -8.87 11.88 6.98
CA ASP A 12 -9.44 10.78 7.78
C ASP A 12 -9.82 9.56 6.96
N GLU A 13 -9.69 9.59 5.64
CA GLU A 13 -10.04 8.46 4.80
C GLU A 13 -9.13 8.34 3.59
N GLY A 14 -9.14 7.15 2.99
CA GLY A 14 -8.42 6.86 1.78
C GLY A 14 -6.92 6.84 1.98
N LEU A 15 -6.20 7.06 0.91
CA LEU A 15 -4.75 6.98 0.91
C LEU A 15 -4.12 8.02 1.84
N MET A 16 -4.69 9.20 1.92
CA MET A 16 -4.16 10.27 2.76
C MET A 16 -4.21 9.91 4.25
N ALA A 17 -5.23 9.17 4.68
CA ALA A 17 -5.35 8.74 6.07
C ALA A 17 -4.27 7.75 6.46
N LEU A 18 -3.63 7.11 5.50
CA LEU A 18 -2.59 6.10 5.74
C LEU A 18 -1.18 6.69 5.71
N MET A 19 -1.06 8.00 5.56
CA MET A 19 0.25 8.64 5.55
C MET A 19 1.00 8.35 6.84
N GLY A 20 2.23 7.89 6.72
CA GLY A 20 3.04 7.48 7.86
C GLY A 20 2.86 6.03 8.29
N GLU A 21 1.85 5.36 7.78
CA GLU A 21 1.59 3.95 8.10
C GLU A 21 2.33 3.03 7.14
N ARG A 22 2.62 1.82 7.62
CA ARG A 22 3.14 0.79 6.73
C ARG A 22 1.97 0.15 6.00
N VAL A 23 1.93 0.35 4.69
CA VAL A 23 0.80 -0.07 3.86
C VAL A 23 1.18 -1.22 2.96
N THR A 24 0.18 -1.94 2.48
CA THR A 24 0.31 -2.93 1.44
C THR A 24 -0.48 -2.46 0.23
N LEU A 25 0.18 -2.46 -0.93
CA LEU A 25 -0.41 -2.07 -2.21
C LEU A 25 -0.53 -3.32 -3.07
N PHE A 26 -1.77 -3.73 -3.33
CA PHE A 26 -2.03 -4.84 -4.24
C PHE A 26 -2.11 -4.28 -5.65
N CYS A 27 -1.10 -4.59 -6.45
CA CYS A 27 -1.00 -4.11 -7.81
C CYS A 27 -1.18 -5.26 -8.80
N MET A 28 -1.31 -4.94 -10.08
CA MET A 28 -1.59 -5.95 -11.10
C MET A 28 -0.53 -7.04 -11.18
N ASN A 29 0.74 -6.67 -11.10
CA ASN A 29 1.84 -7.62 -11.27
C ASN A 29 2.48 -8.05 -9.96
N TYR A 30 2.57 -7.14 -9.00
CA TYR A 30 3.29 -7.36 -7.75
C TYR A 30 2.52 -6.81 -6.59
N ILE A 31 2.90 -7.27 -5.40
CA ILE A 31 2.43 -6.71 -4.14
C ILE A 31 3.59 -5.96 -3.53
N TYR A 32 3.37 -4.70 -3.17
CA TYR A 32 4.38 -3.88 -2.52
C TYR A 32 3.94 -3.52 -1.12
N THR A 33 4.89 -3.49 -0.20
CA THR A 33 4.65 -2.99 1.14
C THR A 33 5.72 -1.98 1.50
N GLY A 34 5.39 -1.04 2.36
CA GLY A 34 6.33 -0.03 2.80
C GLY A 34 5.62 1.08 3.56
N LYS A 35 6.41 1.97 4.13
CA LYS A 35 5.88 3.14 4.83
C LYS A 35 5.46 4.18 3.81
N LEU A 36 4.20 4.56 3.84
CA LEU A 36 3.68 5.58 2.94
C LEU A 36 4.10 6.95 3.42
N VAL A 37 4.96 7.61 2.66
CA VAL A 37 5.52 8.90 3.05
C VAL A 37 5.13 10.04 2.13
N GLY A 38 4.54 9.75 0.98
CA GLY A 38 4.12 10.79 0.07
C GLY A 38 3.21 10.27 -1.02
N THR A 39 2.44 11.16 -1.59
CA THR A 39 1.57 10.85 -2.72
C THR A 39 1.31 12.11 -3.52
N ASN A 40 1.05 11.91 -4.81
CA ASN A 40 0.54 12.95 -5.69
C ASN A 40 -0.45 12.33 -6.66
N ASP A 41 -0.81 13.02 -7.72
CA ASP A 41 -1.81 12.54 -8.67
C ASP A 41 -1.35 11.32 -9.47
N SER A 42 -0.06 11.06 -9.54
CA SER A 42 0.51 10.00 -10.37
C SER A 42 1.04 8.82 -9.60
N CYS A 43 1.61 9.04 -8.43
CA CYS A 43 2.32 7.98 -7.72
C CYS A 43 2.27 8.16 -6.21
N VAL A 44 2.62 7.09 -5.52
CA VAL A 44 2.88 7.10 -4.09
C VAL A 44 4.35 6.79 -3.86
N LYS A 45 4.89 7.30 -2.77
CA LYS A 45 6.27 7.02 -2.35
C LYS A 45 6.26 6.16 -1.11
N LEU A 46 7.00 5.06 -1.17
CA LEU A 46 7.18 4.16 -0.04
C LEU A 46 8.63 4.22 0.44
N ASP A 47 8.81 4.40 1.75
CA ASP A 47 10.10 4.22 2.39
C ASP A 47 10.19 2.79 2.92
N ASP A 48 11.41 2.29 3.00
CA ASP A 48 11.67 0.93 3.47
C ASP A 48 10.76 -0.09 2.78
N PRO A 49 10.74 -0.09 1.43
CA PRO A 49 9.81 -0.90 0.68
C PRO A 49 10.28 -2.34 0.52
N ALA A 50 9.32 -3.22 0.28
CA ALA A 50 9.60 -4.60 -0.07
C ALA A 50 8.62 -5.08 -1.13
N ILE A 51 9.06 -6.03 -1.94
CA ILE A 51 8.21 -6.74 -2.88
C ILE A 51 7.81 -8.06 -2.21
N VAL A 52 6.52 -8.34 -2.16
CA VAL A 52 5.98 -9.54 -1.55
C VAL A 52 5.72 -10.57 -2.63
N TYR A 53 6.41 -11.69 -2.55
CA TYR A 53 6.24 -12.79 -3.51
C TYR A 53 5.26 -13.84 -3.03
N GLN A 54 5.20 -14.07 -1.73
CA GLN A 54 4.23 -14.97 -1.11
C GLN A 54 3.75 -14.33 0.19
N THR A 55 2.43 -14.24 0.32
CA THR A 55 1.85 -13.53 1.46
C THR A 55 1.91 -14.35 2.74
N GLY A 56 1.73 -15.66 2.63
CA GLY A 56 1.43 -16.46 3.80
C GLY A 56 0.03 -16.13 4.31
N ALA A 57 -0.30 -16.62 5.48
CA ALA A 57 -1.58 -16.32 6.12
C ALA A 57 -1.61 -14.85 6.58
N PHE A 58 -2.73 -14.18 6.35
CA PHE A 58 -2.84 -12.76 6.70
C PHE A 58 -2.93 -12.50 8.20
N ASP A 59 -3.23 -13.52 8.99
CA ASP A 59 -3.17 -13.42 10.45
C ASP A 59 -1.75 -13.59 11.00
N ASN A 60 -0.79 -13.93 10.15
CA ASN A 60 0.62 -13.98 10.50
C ASN A 60 1.25 -12.61 10.22
N LYS A 61 2.01 -12.07 11.17
CA LYS A 61 2.63 -10.76 11.04
C LYS A 61 3.70 -10.71 9.96
N GLU A 62 4.31 -11.86 9.66
CA GLU A 62 5.39 -11.93 8.68
C GLU A 62 4.86 -12.32 7.31
N TRP A 63 5.45 -11.74 6.27
CA TRP A 63 5.25 -12.21 4.91
C TRP A 63 6.02 -13.51 4.73
N LYS A 64 5.44 -14.47 4.03
CA LYS A 64 6.12 -15.74 3.81
C LYS A 64 7.37 -15.56 2.95
N ASP A 65 7.30 -14.73 1.93
CA ASP A 65 8.44 -14.44 1.07
C ASP A 65 8.33 -13.00 0.58
N ALA A 66 9.24 -12.16 1.04
CA ALA A 66 9.30 -10.76 0.64
C ALA A 66 10.76 -10.33 0.58
N GLN A 67 11.06 -9.46 -0.36
CA GLN A 67 12.41 -8.95 -0.53
C GLN A 67 12.42 -7.45 -0.34
N SER A 68 13.20 -7.01 0.64
CA SER A 68 13.39 -5.59 0.91
C SER A 68 14.21 -4.94 -0.19
N LEU A 69 13.89 -3.72 -0.52
CA LEU A 69 14.60 -2.93 -1.50
C LEU A 69 15.46 -1.89 -0.78
N PRO A 70 16.63 -1.54 -1.35
CA PRO A 70 17.58 -0.66 -0.65
C PRO A 70 17.21 0.82 -0.63
N SER A 71 16.28 1.24 -1.50
CA SER A 71 15.91 2.65 -1.63
C SER A 71 14.41 2.80 -1.67
N SER A 72 13.94 4.03 -1.47
CA SER A 72 12.52 4.35 -1.61
C SER A 72 11.99 3.92 -2.97
N LEU A 73 10.73 3.56 -3.01
CA LEU A 73 10.05 3.10 -4.22
C LEU A 73 8.87 4.01 -4.53
N TYR A 74 8.72 4.32 -5.80
CA TYR A 74 7.55 5.04 -6.29
C TYR A 74 6.66 4.04 -7.02
N VAL A 75 5.39 3.98 -6.62
CA VAL A 75 4.40 3.09 -7.22
C VAL A 75 3.36 3.95 -7.91
N GLN A 76 3.08 3.66 -9.17
CA GLN A 76 2.09 4.43 -9.93
C GLN A 76 0.69 4.12 -9.41
N ILE A 77 -0.10 5.18 -9.22
CA ILE A 77 -1.46 5.04 -8.70
C ILE A 77 -2.31 4.17 -9.63
N GLY A 78 -2.12 4.30 -10.94
CA GLY A 78 -2.88 3.51 -11.90
C GLY A 78 -2.62 2.01 -11.84
N ALA A 79 -1.55 1.57 -11.19
CA ALA A 79 -1.24 0.16 -11.03
C ALA A 79 -1.82 -0.43 -9.73
N ILE A 80 -2.33 0.40 -8.84
CA ILE A 80 -2.82 -0.05 -7.53
C ILE A 80 -4.27 -0.46 -7.67
N GLU A 81 -4.57 -1.73 -7.37
CA GLU A 81 -5.94 -2.23 -7.34
C GLU A 81 -6.60 -2.00 -5.99
N SER A 82 -5.86 -2.24 -4.94
CA SER A 82 -6.35 -2.06 -3.58
C SER A 82 -5.18 -1.77 -2.65
N PHE A 83 -5.47 -1.15 -1.53
CA PHE A 83 -4.44 -0.79 -0.58
C PHE A 83 -5.01 -0.76 0.83
N GLY A 84 -4.12 -0.91 1.80
CA GLY A 84 -4.53 -0.85 3.20
C GLY A 84 -3.39 -1.23 4.11
N VAL A 85 -3.66 -1.21 5.41
CA VAL A 85 -2.74 -1.74 6.41
C VAL A 85 -3.12 -3.20 6.61
N VAL A 86 -2.34 -4.10 6.03
CA VAL A 86 -2.68 -5.52 6.00
C VAL A 86 -1.86 -6.31 7.01
N LYS A 87 -0.55 -6.08 7.06
CA LYS A 87 0.27 -6.65 8.13
C LYS A 87 1.63 -5.90 8.36
#